data_4d34541e6dbecc3004e92ca7753e3fe2
#
_entry.id   4d34541e6dbecc3004e92ca7753e3fe2
#
_cell.length_a   1.000
_cell.length_b   1.000
_cell.length_c   1.000
_cell.angle_alpha   90.00
_cell.angle_beta   90.00
_cell.angle_gamma   90.00
#
_symmetry.space_group_name_H-M   'P 1'
#
loop_
_entity.id
_entity.type
_entity.pdbx_description
1 polymer ?
#
loop_
_entity_poly.entity_id
_entity_poly.type
_entity_poly.pdbx_seq_one_letter_code
_entity_poly.pdbx_strand_id
1 'polypeptide(L)'
;MATRIILDCDPGIDDALAIAFAHGHPGIDLVGITTVAGNVGLARTTTNALAVCEYIGAAGTPVTAGCAGPLLRPALDARQVHGESGLGGAVLPAPTASPAPGHAIDYIIDTVRAAPGQITLVATGPLTNIALAVKREPRLADWVREFVIMGGSAGRGNVTPAAEYNIWADPEAAAAVFRAGWTVVVLGLDVTLRTGATPAVLERMREMGPLGTELLLPALDQYRSVSGPSGPPVHDVCAVAWVAAPELFGLVPARVHVETAGQLTSGMTVIDFEGPDLGVQVDGGNARVAMSIDVDGFWELTLGVYQRVAAAMER
;
A
#
# COMPACT_ATOMS: atom_id res chain seq x y z
N MET A 1 13.46 17.21 7.86
CA MET A 1 14.02 15.86 8.02
C MET A 1 13.14 14.91 7.24
N ALA A 2 13.71 13.86 6.64
CA ALA A 2 12.93 12.85 5.95
C ALA A 2 12.03 12.07 6.93
N THR A 3 10.82 11.75 6.49
CA THR A 3 9.89 10.90 7.27
C THR A 3 10.32 9.45 7.15
N ARG A 4 10.57 8.80 8.27
CA ARG A 4 10.98 7.39 8.32
C ARG A 4 9.76 6.50 8.17
N ILE A 5 9.79 5.60 7.20
CA ILE A 5 8.67 4.67 6.96
C ILE A 5 9.10 3.21 6.96
N ILE A 6 8.20 2.34 7.43
CA ILE A 6 8.18 0.91 7.07
C ILE A 6 7.03 0.74 6.08
N LEU A 7 7.30 0.12 4.94
CA LEU A 7 6.30 -0.23 3.94
C LEU A 7 5.95 -1.71 4.08
N ASP A 8 4.73 -2.02 4.50
CA ASP A 8 4.16 -3.38 4.55
C ASP A 8 3.33 -3.60 3.28
N CYS A 9 3.75 -4.50 2.41
CA CYS A 9 3.23 -4.60 1.05
C CYS A 9 3.18 -6.05 0.56
N ASP A 10 2.43 -6.29 -0.52
CA ASP A 10 2.34 -7.60 -1.19
C ASP A 10 2.77 -7.51 -2.67
N PRO A 11 4.06 -7.17 -2.95
CA PRO A 11 4.52 -6.65 -4.21
C PRO A 11 3.90 -7.27 -5.45
N GLY A 12 2.88 -6.55 -5.90
CA GLY A 12 2.23 -6.59 -7.19
C GLY A 12 2.72 -5.44 -8.07
N ILE A 13 1.89 -5.09 -9.06
CA ILE A 13 2.18 -4.06 -10.06
C ILE A 13 2.40 -2.70 -9.39
N ASP A 14 1.43 -2.23 -8.64
CA ASP A 14 1.42 -0.89 -8.05
C ASP A 14 2.25 -0.78 -6.76
N ASP A 15 2.44 -1.88 -6.02
CA ASP A 15 3.44 -1.93 -4.95
C ASP A 15 4.87 -1.70 -5.48
N ALA A 16 5.23 -2.27 -6.65
CA ALA A 16 6.53 -2.03 -7.25
C ALA A 16 6.75 -0.54 -7.56
N LEU A 17 5.69 0.15 -8.00
CA LEU A 17 5.68 1.59 -8.23
C LEU A 17 5.77 2.36 -6.90
N ALA A 18 5.09 1.90 -5.86
CA ALA A 18 5.13 2.48 -4.51
C ALA A 18 6.52 2.35 -3.87
N ILE A 19 7.19 1.21 -4.04
CA ILE A 19 8.58 1.00 -3.59
C ILE A 19 9.52 1.97 -4.31
N ALA A 20 9.39 2.12 -5.64
CA ALA A 20 10.19 3.06 -6.41
C ALA A 20 9.94 4.51 -5.97
N PHE A 21 8.70 4.88 -5.69
CA PHE A 21 8.34 6.20 -5.15
C PHE A 21 8.96 6.42 -3.77
N ALA A 22 8.80 5.47 -2.85
CA ALA A 22 9.34 5.57 -1.49
C ALA A 22 10.86 5.76 -1.48
N HIS A 23 11.58 4.99 -2.31
CA HIS A 23 13.03 5.10 -2.45
C HIS A 23 13.47 6.42 -3.08
N GLY A 24 12.77 6.87 -4.13
CA GLY A 24 13.17 8.05 -4.91
C GLY A 24 12.81 9.39 -4.28
N HIS A 25 11.90 9.43 -3.29
CA HIS A 25 11.44 10.69 -2.71
C HIS A 25 12.38 11.19 -1.60
N PRO A 26 13.00 12.39 -1.74
CA PRO A 26 14.02 12.87 -0.79
C PRO A 26 13.48 13.16 0.62
N GLY A 27 12.18 13.33 0.77
CA GLY A 27 11.48 13.51 2.04
C GLY A 27 11.10 12.22 2.75
N ILE A 28 11.43 11.04 2.17
CA ILE A 28 11.15 9.73 2.74
C ILE A 28 12.47 9.00 3.05
N ASP A 29 12.54 8.40 4.23
CA ASP A 29 13.56 7.44 4.63
C ASP A 29 12.90 6.07 4.74
N LEU A 30 13.07 5.21 3.71
CA LEU A 30 12.52 3.86 3.67
C LEU A 30 13.36 2.94 4.56
N VAL A 31 12.98 2.82 5.82
CA VAL A 31 13.71 2.06 6.85
C VAL A 31 13.71 0.57 6.58
N GLY A 32 12.64 0.06 5.98
CA GLY A 32 12.52 -1.32 5.57
C GLY A 32 11.20 -1.64 4.93
N ILE A 33 11.16 -2.80 4.29
CA ILE A 33 9.98 -3.37 3.63
C ILE A 33 9.62 -4.66 4.36
N THR A 34 8.36 -4.83 4.70
CA THR A 34 7.80 -6.09 5.16
C THR A 34 6.82 -6.63 4.12
N THR A 35 6.84 -7.92 3.86
CA THR A 35 5.99 -8.50 2.83
C THR A 35 4.91 -9.40 3.40
N VAL A 36 3.76 -9.43 2.74
CA VAL A 36 2.62 -10.27 3.06
C VAL A 36 2.14 -11.01 1.80
N ALA A 37 1.44 -12.11 1.95
CA ALA A 37 0.74 -12.73 0.83
C ALA A 37 -0.53 -11.94 0.51
N GLY A 38 -0.80 -11.74 -0.77
CA GLY A 38 -1.97 -11.02 -1.26
C GLY A 38 -2.06 -11.14 -2.78
N ASN A 39 -1.55 -10.17 -3.52
CA ASN A 39 -1.54 -10.15 -4.98
C ASN A 39 -1.02 -11.47 -5.58
N VAL A 40 0.03 -12.01 -4.95
CA VAL A 40 0.55 -13.37 -5.16
C VAL A 40 0.99 -13.98 -3.83
N GLY A 41 1.41 -15.24 -3.82
CA GLY A 41 1.88 -15.90 -2.59
C GLY A 41 3.16 -15.27 -2.01
N LEU A 42 3.35 -15.35 -0.68
CA LEU A 42 4.42 -14.69 0.08
C LEU A 42 5.83 -14.84 -0.53
N ALA A 43 6.19 -16.07 -0.94
CA ALA A 43 7.51 -16.28 -1.54
C ALA A 43 7.73 -15.43 -2.78
N ARG A 44 6.68 -15.19 -3.56
CA ARG A 44 6.73 -14.35 -4.76
C ARG A 44 6.73 -12.86 -4.40
N THR A 45 5.86 -12.42 -3.48
CA THR A 45 5.84 -11.01 -3.04
C THR A 45 7.20 -10.60 -2.46
N THR A 46 7.81 -11.48 -1.65
CA THR A 46 9.15 -11.23 -1.09
C THR A 46 10.22 -11.17 -2.19
N THR A 47 10.20 -12.10 -3.15
CA THR A 47 11.14 -12.08 -4.29
C THR A 47 10.96 -10.81 -5.13
N ASN A 48 9.72 -10.39 -5.38
CA ASN A 48 9.41 -9.18 -6.13
C ASN A 48 9.94 -7.93 -5.41
N ALA A 49 9.74 -7.82 -4.08
CA ALA A 49 10.28 -6.73 -3.29
C ALA A 49 11.81 -6.61 -3.44
N LEU A 50 12.52 -7.74 -3.30
CA LEU A 50 13.97 -7.79 -3.46
C LEU A 50 14.42 -7.40 -4.88
N ALA A 51 13.75 -7.98 -5.89
CA ALA A 51 14.08 -7.70 -7.29
C ALA A 51 13.87 -6.22 -7.65
N VAL A 52 12.76 -5.63 -7.21
CA VAL A 52 12.49 -4.20 -7.40
C VAL A 52 13.53 -3.35 -6.69
N CYS A 53 13.83 -3.66 -5.42
CA CYS A 53 14.85 -2.91 -4.66
C CYS A 53 16.22 -2.97 -5.32
N GLU A 54 16.69 -4.13 -5.77
CA GLU A 54 17.96 -4.24 -6.48
C GLU A 54 17.95 -3.47 -7.80
N TYR A 55 16.86 -3.60 -8.56
CA TYR A 55 16.73 -2.98 -9.88
C TYR A 55 16.77 -1.45 -9.81
N ILE A 56 16.15 -0.84 -8.80
CA ILE A 56 16.11 0.63 -8.63
C ILE A 56 17.28 1.20 -7.81
N GLY A 57 18.24 0.38 -7.39
CA GLY A 57 19.38 0.81 -6.57
C GLY A 57 19.08 0.92 -5.07
N ALA A 58 17.97 0.35 -4.58
CA ALA A 58 17.57 0.31 -3.16
C ALA A 58 18.01 -0.97 -2.43
N ALA A 59 19.04 -1.67 -2.92
CA ALA A 59 19.50 -2.96 -2.37
C ALA A 59 19.91 -2.92 -0.88
N GLY A 60 20.16 -1.74 -0.33
CA GLY A 60 20.45 -1.56 1.10
C GLY A 60 19.21 -1.58 2.01
N THR A 61 18.00 -1.53 1.45
CA THR A 61 16.75 -1.57 2.22
C THR A 61 16.45 -3.00 2.65
N PRO A 62 16.32 -3.30 3.95
CA PRO A 62 15.99 -4.64 4.41
C PRO A 62 14.57 -5.03 3.98
N VAL A 63 14.42 -6.24 3.43
CA VAL A 63 13.13 -6.85 3.08
C VAL A 63 12.90 -8.05 3.98
N THR A 64 11.85 -8.03 4.79
CA THR A 64 11.54 -9.09 5.76
C THR A 64 10.21 -9.76 5.40
N ALA A 65 10.23 -11.09 5.23
CA ALA A 65 9.02 -11.86 4.93
C ALA A 65 8.10 -11.98 6.15
N GLY A 66 6.80 -11.93 5.92
CA GLY A 66 5.77 -11.99 6.95
C GLY A 66 4.77 -13.13 6.78
N CYS A 67 3.49 -12.83 6.80
CA CYS A 67 2.41 -13.80 6.79
C CYS A 67 2.16 -14.37 5.39
N ALA A 68 2.03 -15.71 5.32
CA ALA A 68 1.77 -16.43 4.07
C ALA A 68 0.28 -16.53 3.70
N GLY A 69 -0.60 -15.97 4.49
CA GLY A 69 -2.04 -15.97 4.25
C GLY A 69 -2.81 -15.26 5.36
N PRO A 70 -4.12 -15.12 5.18
CA PRO A 70 -5.00 -14.41 6.11
C PRO A 70 -5.17 -15.15 7.44
N LEU A 71 -5.73 -14.45 8.45
CA LEU A 71 -5.87 -14.99 9.81
C LEU A 71 -6.78 -16.21 9.90
N LEU A 72 -7.90 -16.22 9.18
CA LEU A 72 -8.93 -17.26 9.33
C LEU A 72 -9.36 -17.92 8.02
N ARG A 73 -9.16 -17.26 6.88
CA ARG A 73 -9.71 -17.69 5.58
C ARG A 73 -8.66 -18.39 4.73
N PRO A 74 -9.07 -19.18 3.72
CA PRO A 74 -8.14 -19.61 2.69
C PRO A 74 -7.54 -18.40 1.97
N ALA A 75 -6.24 -18.45 1.70
CA ALA A 75 -5.58 -17.44 0.90
C ALA A 75 -6.13 -17.46 -0.53
N LEU A 76 -6.50 -16.30 -1.04
CA LEU A 76 -6.88 -16.09 -2.43
C LEU A 76 -5.98 -15.00 -2.99
N ASP A 77 -5.46 -15.20 -4.18
CA ASP A 77 -4.55 -14.25 -4.83
C ASP A 77 -5.23 -13.49 -5.98
N ALA A 78 -4.56 -12.48 -6.48
CA ALA A 78 -5.03 -11.63 -7.57
C ALA A 78 -4.21 -11.82 -8.87
N ARG A 79 -3.71 -13.04 -9.14
CA ARG A 79 -2.92 -13.34 -10.34
C ARG A 79 -3.65 -13.00 -11.64
N GLN A 80 -4.97 -13.07 -11.67
CA GLN A 80 -5.75 -12.63 -12.84
C GLN A 80 -5.57 -11.14 -13.15
N VAL A 81 -5.16 -10.33 -12.18
CA VAL A 81 -4.89 -8.89 -12.32
C VAL A 81 -3.39 -8.63 -12.46
N HIS A 82 -2.58 -9.19 -11.56
CA HIS A 82 -1.15 -8.92 -11.44
C HIS A 82 -0.25 -9.85 -12.28
N GLY A 83 -0.84 -10.86 -12.96
CA GLY A 83 -0.09 -11.89 -13.69
C GLY A 83 0.55 -12.94 -12.76
N GLU A 84 1.09 -14.01 -13.34
CA GLU A 84 1.72 -15.12 -12.60
C GLU A 84 2.96 -14.68 -11.80
N SER A 85 3.69 -13.67 -12.30
CA SER A 85 4.84 -13.09 -11.60
C SER A 85 4.45 -12.15 -10.47
N GLY A 86 3.27 -11.55 -10.53
CA GLY A 86 2.86 -10.43 -9.70
C GLY A 86 3.25 -9.06 -10.25
N LEU A 87 4.24 -8.98 -11.13
CA LEU A 87 4.74 -7.71 -11.69
C LEU A 87 4.18 -7.41 -13.10
N GLY A 88 3.04 -8.02 -13.45
CA GLY A 88 2.44 -7.85 -14.76
C GLY A 88 3.37 -8.32 -15.87
N GLY A 89 3.63 -7.43 -16.84
CA GLY A 89 4.57 -7.67 -17.95
C GLY A 89 6.03 -7.35 -17.64
N ALA A 90 6.34 -6.81 -16.45
CA ALA A 90 7.72 -6.49 -16.09
C ALA A 90 8.52 -7.77 -15.78
N VAL A 91 9.71 -7.86 -16.37
CA VAL A 91 10.63 -8.99 -16.18
C VAL A 91 11.94 -8.45 -15.64
N LEU A 92 12.11 -8.53 -14.33
CA LEU A 92 13.32 -8.08 -13.65
C LEU A 92 14.32 -9.24 -13.48
N PRO A 93 15.62 -8.96 -13.37
CA PRO A 93 16.61 -9.95 -12.97
C PRO A 93 16.23 -10.62 -11.64
N ALA A 94 16.59 -11.89 -11.50
CA ALA A 94 16.41 -12.56 -10.21
C ALA A 94 17.26 -11.86 -9.15
N PRO A 95 16.72 -11.55 -7.96
CA PRO A 95 17.47 -10.87 -6.93
C PRO A 95 18.64 -11.72 -6.43
N THR A 96 19.75 -11.07 -6.13
CA THR A 96 20.94 -11.69 -5.51
C THR A 96 20.86 -11.66 -3.98
N ALA A 97 20.16 -10.68 -3.43
CA ALA A 97 19.91 -10.56 -2.00
C ALA A 97 18.92 -11.62 -1.50
N SER A 98 19.07 -12.00 -0.25
CA SER A 98 18.12 -12.81 0.49
C SER A 98 17.28 -11.94 1.41
N PRO A 99 16.06 -12.39 1.78
CA PRO A 99 15.28 -11.70 2.79
C PRO A 99 16.08 -11.53 4.09
N ALA A 100 15.86 -10.41 4.77
CA ALA A 100 16.42 -10.21 6.12
C ALA A 100 15.92 -11.31 7.07
N PRO A 101 16.74 -11.75 8.03
CA PRO A 101 16.36 -12.80 8.97
C PRO A 101 15.22 -12.35 9.88
N GLY A 102 14.42 -13.28 10.34
CA GLY A 102 13.29 -13.04 11.23
C GLY A 102 11.95 -13.00 10.50
N HIS A 103 10.95 -12.40 11.13
CA HIS A 103 9.59 -12.29 10.62
C HIS A 103 9.14 -10.83 10.62
N ALA A 104 8.35 -10.42 9.63
CA ALA A 104 7.83 -9.05 9.48
C ALA A 104 7.23 -8.49 10.78
N ILE A 105 6.48 -9.29 11.52
CA ILE A 105 5.86 -8.90 12.79
C ILE A 105 6.91 -8.42 13.80
N ASP A 106 8.00 -9.20 13.96
CA ASP A 106 9.08 -8.84 14.89
C ASP A 106 9.83 -7.60 14.39
N TYR A 107 10.10 -7.54 13.09
CA TYR A 107 10.76 -6.38 12.47
C TYR A 107 9.97 -5.09 12.70
N ILE A 108 8.66 -5.10 12.48
CA ILE A 108 7.78 -3.94 12.72
C ILE A 108 7.83 -3.54 14.18
N ILE A 109 7.58 -4.47 15.11
CA ILE A 109 7.55 -4.19 16.56
C ILE A 109 8.90 -3.64 17.04
N ASP A 110 10.00 -4.29 16.69
CA ASP A 110 11.32 -3.94 17.18
C ASP A 110 11.80 -2.59 16.62
N THR A 111 11.53 -2.32 15.33
CA THR A 111 11.90 -1.05 14.69
C THR A 111 11.12 0.11 15.26
N VAL A 112 9.80 -0.04 15.44
CA VAL A 112 8.95 1.03 16.00
C VAL A 112 9.28 1.24 17.49
N ARG A 113 9.48 0.16 18.26
CA ARG A 113 9.88 0.23 19.68
C ARG A 113 11.21 0.93 19.88
N ALA A 114 12.15 0.77 18.97
CA ALA A 114 13.46 1.42 19.03
C ALA A 114 13.40 2.93 18.75
N ALA A 115 12.34 3.43 18.12
CA ALA A 115 12.18 4.82 17.75
C ALA A 115 10.71 5.29 17.87
N PRO A 116 10.13 5.32 19.09
CA PRO A 116 8.73 5.68 19.30
C PRO A 116 8.44 7.10 18.79
N GLY A 117 7.30 7.26 18.11
CA GLY A 117 6.86 8.51 17.51
C GLY A 117 7.63 8.95 16.26
N GLN A 118 8.56 8.14 15.75
CA GLN A 118 9.38 8.50 14.59
C GLN A 118 9.09 7.70 13.34
N ILE A 119 8.46 6.54 13.45
CA ILE A 119 8.18 5.64 12.32
C ILE A 119 6.73 5.78 11.89
N THR A 120 6.49 6.09 10.64
CA THR A 120 5.20 5.94 9.98
C THR A 120 5.10 4.53 9.40
N LEU A 121 4.06 3.79 9.75
CA LEU A 121 3.73 2.53 9.09
C LEU A 121 2.86 2.83 7.86
N VAL A 122 3.24 2.30 6.72
CA VAL A 122 2.45 2.36 5.48
C VAL A 122 2.14 0.93 5.07
N ALA A 123 0.86 0.58 4.96
CA ALA A 123 0.46 -0.75 4.51
C ALA A 123 -0.31 -0.64 3.19
N THR A 124 0.17 -1.34 2.17
CA THR A 124 -0.42 -1.36 0.82
C THR A 124 -0.97 -2.74 0.44
N GLY A 125 -0.78 -3.75 1.30
CA GLY A 125 -1.33 -5.10 1.15
C GLY A 125 -2.36 -5.47 2.23
N PRO A 126 -2.77 -6.75 2.27
CA PRO A 126 -3.63 -7.28 3.32
C PRO A 126 -3.03 -7.06 4.71
N LEU A 127 -3.83 -6.64 5.68
CA LEU A 127 -3.36 -6.14 6.98
C LEU A 127 -2.94 -7.23 7.98
N THR A 128 -2.67 -8.44 7.54
CA THR A 128 -2.36 -9.60 8.39
C THR A 128 -1.12 -9.38 9.27
N ASN A 129 -0.03 -8.87 8.70
CA ASN A 129 1.18 -8.55 9.46
C ASN A 129 0.90 -7.52 10.55
N ILE A 130 0.21 -6.45 10.21
CA ILE A 130 -0.11 -5.33 11.10
C ILE A 130 -1.03 -5.79 12.23
N ALA A 131 -2.07 -6.58 11.91
CA ALA A 131 -2.99 -7.12 12.90
C ALA A 131 -2.28 -8.01 13.92
N LEU A 132 -1.39 -8.87 13.48
CA LEU A 132 -0.61 -9.73 14.38
C LEU A 132 0.43 -8.94 15.18
N ALA A 133 1.06 -7.93 14.58
CA ALA A 133 1.98 -7.05 15.28
C ALA A 133 1.29 -6.30 16.43
N VAL A 134 0.15 -5.66 16.18
CA VAL A 134 -0.60 -4.92 17.21
C VAL A 134 -1.25 -5.84 18.24
N LYS A 135 -1.64 -7.05 17.87
CA LYS A 135 -2.13 -8.05 18.84
C LYS A 135 -1.04 -8.57 19.75
N ARG A 136 0.17 -8.76 19.25
CA ARG A 136 1.34 -9.21 20.00
C ARG A 136 1.92 -8.10 20.89
N GLU A 137 1.92 -6.87 20.41
CA GLU A 137 2.39 -5.69 21.13
C GLU A 137 1.36 -4.54 20.98
N PRO A 138 0.36 -4.45 21.86
CA PRO A 138 -0.68 -3.42 21.77
C PRO A 138 -0.16 -1.99 21.85
N ARG A 139 0.97 -1.75 22.54
CA ARG A 139 1.60 -0.43 22.62
C ARG A 139 2.17 0.06 21.29
N LEU A 140 2.22 -0.81 20.27
CA LEU A 140 2.60 -0.44 18.91
C LEU A 140 1.74 0.73 18.40
N ALA A 141 0.45 0.74 18.73
CA ALA A 141 -0.47 1.81 18.37
C ALA A 141 -0.08 3.18 18.96
N ASP A 142 0.52 3.19 20.16
CA ASP A 142 1.00 4.41 20.82
C ASP A 142 2.37 4.84 20.30
N TRP A 143 3.18 3.90 19.82
CA TRP A 143 4.55 4.16 19.40
C TRP A 143 4.69 4.61 17.95
N VAL A 144 3.73 4.23 17.09
CA VAL A 144 3.73 4.62 15.68
C VAL A 144 3.45 6.11 15.56
N ARG A 145 4.22 6.81 14.72
CA ARG A 145 3.98 8.22 14.42
C ARG A 145 2.66 8.45 13.70
N GLU A 146 2.39 7.64 12.69
CA GLU A 146 1.19 7.63 11.88
C GLU A 146 1.03 6.26 11.24
N PHE A 147 -0.20 5.81 11.06
CA PHE A 147 -0.49 4.58 10.33
C PHE A 147 -1.36 4.88 9.11
N VAL A 148 -0.86 4.51 7.94
CA VAL A 148 -1.45 4.80 6.63
C VAL A 148 -1.73 3.49 5.91
N ILE A 149 -2.90 3.35 5.31
CA ILE A 149 -3.22 2.19 4.48
C ILE A 149 -3.69 2.59 3.08
N MET A 150 -3.33 1.78 2.09
CA MET A 150 -4.13 1.66 0.88
C MET A 150 -5.13 0.53 1.12
N GLY A 151 -6.42 0.85 1.07
CA GLY A 151 -7.48 -0.17 1.25
C GLY A 151 -8.83 0.42 1.58
N GLY A 152 -9.86 -0.37 1.32
CA GLY A 152 -11.24 -0.01 1.59
C GLY A 152 -11.85 0.99 0.61
N SER A 153 -13.11 1.28 0.83
CA SER A 153 -13.90 2.24 0.05
C SER A 153 -15.12 2.69 0.84
N ALA A 154 -15.49 3.96 0.71
CA ALA A 154 -16.78 4.47 1.17
C ALA A 154 -17.92 4.13 0.19
N GLY A 155 -17.55 3.77 -1.04
CA GLY A 155 -18.48 3.42 -2.11
C GLY A 155 -18.43 1.94 -2.48
N ARG A 156 -18.22 1.67 -3.77
CA ARG A 156 -18.13 0.31 -4.31
C ARG A 156 -16.74 -0.30 -4.09
N GLY A 157 -16.70 -1.61 -3.99
CA GLY A 157 -15.44 -2.35 -4.04
C GLY A 157 -14.89 -2.55 -5.47
N ASN A 158 -13.77 -3.27 -5.55
CA ASN A 158 -13.12 -3.68 -6.79
C ASN A 158 -13.03 -5.22 -6.95
N VAL A 159 -12.94 -5.98 -5.86
CA VAL A 159 -12.94 -7.45 -5.90
C VAL A 159 -14.35 -8.01 -5.79
N THR A 160 -15.20 -7.39 -5.00
CA THR A 160 -16.64 -7.61 -4.98
C THR A 160 -17.35 -6.26 -5.13
N PRO A 161 -18.68 -6.21 -5.39
CA PRO A 161 -19.40 -4.94 -5.40
C PRO A 161 -19.30 -4.16 -4.08
N ALA A 162 -19.02 -4.83 -2.96
CA ALA A 162 -18.99 -4.25 -1.62
C ALA A 162 -17.59 -4.06 -1.03
N ALA A 163 -16.57 -4.79 -1.51
CA ALA A 163 -15.29 -4.87 -0.85
C ALA A 163 -14.10 -4.53 -1.77
N GLU A 164 -13.17 -3.77 -1.22
CA GLU A 164 -11.85 -3.54 -1.79
C GLU A 164 -10.94 -4.73 -1.43
N TYR A 165 -9.98 -5.04 -2.31
CA TYR A 165 -9.18 -6.26 -2.28
C TYR A 165 -8.37 -6.44 -0.98
N ASN A 166 -7.64 -5.46 -0.52
CA ASN A 166 -6.78 -5.58 0.67
C ASN A 166 -7.59 -5.88 1.94
N ILE A 167 -8.75 -5.24 2.06
CA ILE A 167 -9.66 -5.49 3.19
C ILE A 167 -10.37 -6.84 3.02
N TRP A 168 -10.77 -7.19 1.79
CA TRP A 168 -11.44 -8.46 1.50
C TRP A 168 -10.54 -9.67 1.67
N ALA A 169 -9.24 -9.55 1.38
CA ALA A 169 -8.26 -10.62 1.50
C ALA A 169 -8.07 -11.09 2.95
N ASP A 170 -8.17 -10.17 3.94
CA ASP A 170 -8.17 -10.52 5.37
C ASP A 170 -9.06 -9.57 6.18
N PRO A 171 -10.39 -9.73 6.11
CA PRO A 171 -11.31 -8.84 6.82
C PRO A 171 -11.15 -8.88 8.34
N GLU A 172 -10.75 -10.02 8.88
CA GLU A 172 -10.54 -10.20 10.32
C GLU A 172 -9.30 -9.43 10.78
N ALA A 173 -8.25 -9.42 10.00
CA ALA A 173 -7.06 -8.59 10.25
C ALA A 173 -7.42 -7.10 10.17
N ALA A 174 -8.10 -6.68 9.11
CA ALA A 174 -8.54 -5.31 8.95
C ALA A 174 -9.43 -4.85 10.12
N ALA A 175 -10.40 -5.66 10.52
CA ALA A 175 -11.25 -5.37 11.68
C ALA A 175 -10.46 -5.23 12.99
N ALA A 176 -9.41 -6.05 13.18
CA ALA A 176 -8.53 -5.95 14.35
C ALA A 176 -7.71 -4.66 14.32
N VAL A 177 -7.21 -4.27 13.15
CA VAL A 177 -6.42 -3.06 12.95
C VAL A 177 -7.23 -1.80 13.23
N PHE A 178 -8.45 -1.69 12.72
CA PHE A 178 -9.32 -0.54 13.00
C PHE A 178 -9.78 -0.42 14.47
N ARG A 179 -9.61 -1.49 15.26
CA ARG A 179 -9.91 -1.51 16.70
C ARG A 179 -8.68 -1.34 17.59
N ALA A 180 -7.51 -1.13 17.04
CA ALA A 180 -6.24 -1.16 17.78
C ALA A 180 -5.95 0.10 18.60
N GLY A 181 -6.79 1.13 18.53
CA GLY A 181 -6.67 2.35 19.35
C GLY A 181 -5.94 3.52 18.67
N TRP A 182 -5.35 3.32 17.51
CA TRP A 182 -4.80 4.41 16.67
C TRP A 182 -5.83 5.02 15.72
N THR A 183 -5.48 6.15 15.11
CA THR A 183 -6.23 6.72 14.00
C THR A 183 -5.60 6.28 12.68
N VAL A 184 -6.36 5.55 11.86
CA VAL A 184 -5.89 5.05 10.56
C VAL A 184 -6.11 6.10 9.48
N VAL A 185 -5.08 6.43 8.71
CA VAL A 185 -5.23 7.20 7.47
C VAL A 185 -5.55 6.24 6.34
N VAL A 186 -6.71 6.44 5.71
CA VAL A 186 -7.25 5.51 4.71
C VAL A 186 -7.22 6.15 3.32
N LEU A 187 -6.39 5.63 2.43
CA LEU A 187 -6.37 5.94 0.98
C LEU A 187 -7.17 4.86 0.26
N GLY A 188 -8.50 4.99 0.30
CA GLY A 188 -9.42 4.03 -0.31
C GLY A 188 -9.62 4.24 -1.81
N LEU A 189 -10.45 3.37 -2.41
CA LEU A 189 -10.79 3.44 -3.84
C LEU A 189 -11.43 4.79 -4.25
N ASP A 190 -11.98 5.53 -3.28
CA ASP A 190 -12.60 6.83 -3.48
C ASP A 190 -11.63 7.87 -4.07
N VAL A 191 -10.35 7.74 -3.77
CA VAL A 191 -9.28 8.57 -4.32
C VAL A 191 -8.35 7.80 -5.26
N THR A 192 -8.01 6.54 -4.95
CA THR A 192 -7.02 5.81 -5.72
C THR A 192 -7.47 5.46 -7.13
N LEU A 193 -8.78 5.26 -7.37
CA LEU A 193 -9.32 5.10 -8.73
C LEU A 193 -9.21 6.37 -9.60
N ARG A 194 -8.91 7.52 -9.01
CA ARG A 194 -8.73 8.77 -9.76
C ARG A 194 -7.32 8.93 -10.30
N THR A 195 -6.36 8.12 -9.84
CA THR A 195 -4.94 8.17 -10.25
C THR A 195 -4.64 7.31 -11.48
N GLY A 196 -5.59 7.17 -12.38
CA GLY A 196 -5.38 6.46 -13.64
C GLY A 196 -4.27 7.11 -14.48
N ALA A 197 -3.30 6.30 -14.93
CA ALA A 197 -2.22 6.77 -15.78
C ALA A 197 -2.72 7.06 -17.20
N THR A 198 -2.89 8.35 -17.52
CA THR A 198 -3.34 8.82 -18.84
C THR A 198 -2.27 8.53 -19.91
N PRO A 199 -2.61 8.57 -21.21
CA PRO A 199 -1.62 8.45 -22.28
C PRO A 199 -0.45 9.44 -22.15
N ALA A 200 -0.69 10.65 -21.67
CA ALA A 200 0.37 11.66 -21.45
C ALA A 200 1.29 11.26 -20.30
N VAL A 201 0.75 10.71 -19.21
CA VAL A 201 1.54 10.17 -18.08
C VAL A 201 2.41 9.01 -18.54
N LEU A 202 1.83 8.06 -19.30
CA LEU A 202 2.56 6.89 -19.80
C LEU A 202 3.67 7.30 -20.78
N GLU A 203 3.48 8.34 -21.59
CA GLU A 203 4.53 8.84 -22.47
C GLU A 203 5.69 9.44 -21.67
N ARG A 204 5.40 10.24 -20.63
CA ARG A 204 6.44 10.76 -19.72
C ARG A 204 7.22 9.62 -19.02
N MET A 205 6.53 8.53 -18.65
CA MET A 205 7.21 7.35 -18.10
C MET A 205 8.13 6.68 -19.13
N ARG A 206 7.74 6.63 -20.42
CA ARG A 206 8.57 6.05 -21.48
C ARG A 206 9.89 6.78 -21.64
N GLU A 207 9.92 8.08 -21.39
CA GLU A 207 11.12 8.91 -21.47
C GLU A 207 12.11 8.68 -20.31
N MET A 208 11.76 7.83 -19.31
CA MET A 208 12.59 7.55 -18.13
C MET A 208 13.58 6.38 -18.34
N GLY A 209 13.94 6.06 -19.59
CA GLY A 209 14.91 5.02 -19.89
C GLY A 209 14.49 3.63 -19.36
N PRO A 210 15.43 2.85 -18.83
CA PRO A 210 15.15 1.48 -18.34
C PRO A 210 14.06 1.43 -17.26
N LEU A 211 14.02 2.37 -16.33
CA LEU A 211 12.95 2.41 -15.31
C LEU A 211 11.58 2.43 -15.97
N GLY A 212 11.38 3.29 -16.97
CA GLY A 212 10.12 3.42 -17.70
C GLY A 212 9.80 2.19 -18.53
N THR A 213 10.77 1.73 -19.34
CA THR A 213 10.55 0.72 -20.38
C THR A 213 10.62 -0.72 -19.90
N GLU A 214 11.28 -1.00 -18.76
CA GLU A 214 11.46 -2.36 -18.24
C GLU A 214 10.64 -2.63 -16.97
N LEU A 215 10.29 -1.58 -16.20
CA LEU A 215 9.45 -1.74 -15.00
C LEU A 215 8.09 -1.06 -15.11
N LEU A 216 8.04 0.28 -15.22
CA LEU A 216 6.79 1.03 -15.03
C LEU A 216 5.76 0.69 -16.11
N LEU A 217 6.11 0.78 -17.39
CA LEU A 217 5.19 0.55 -18.49
C LEU A 217 4.76 -0.91 -18.63
N PRO A 218 5.67 -1.91 -18.60
CA PRO A 218 5.26 -3.31 -18.69
C PRO A 218 4.38 -3.75 -17.53
N ALA A 219 4.61 -3.24 -16.32
CA ALA A 219 3.74 -3.49 -15.17
C ALA A 219 2.34 -2.91 -15.41
N LEU A 220 2.24 -1.65 -15.81
CA LEU A 220 0.95 -0.98 -16.05
C LEU A 220 0.19 -1.51 -17.28
N ASP A 221 0.87 -2.04 -18.30
CA ASP A 221 0.22 -2.61 -19.48
C ASP A 221 -0.69 -3.81 -19.13
N GLN A 222 -0.28 -4.64 -18.18
CA GLN A 222 -1.13 -5.73 -17.65
C GLN A 222 -2.40 -5.16 -17.00
N TYR A 223 -2.26 -4.10 -16.21
CA TYR A 223 -3.37 -3.44 -15.53
C TYR A 223 -4.38 -2.81 -16.49
N ARG A 224 -3.95 -2.39 -17.70
CA ARG A 224 -4.84 -1.85 -18.73
C ARG A 224 -5.95 -2.80 -19.10
N SER A 225 -5.71 -4.10 -19.10
CA SER A 225 -6.70 -5.10 -19.49
C SER A 225 -7.92 -5.14 -18.58
N VAL A 226 -7.75 -4.68 -17.33
CA VAL A 226 -8.78 -4.66 -16.27
C VAL A 226 -9.15 -3.24 -15.82
N SER A 227 -8.52 -2.22 -16.41
CA SER A 227 -8.72 -0.81 -16.04
C SER A 227 -9.84 -0.18 -16.88
N GLY A 228 -10.52 0.81 -16.29
CA GLY A 228 -11.50 1.64 -16.98
C GLY A 228 -10.86 2.65 -17.95
N PRO A 229 -11.67 3.51 -18.56
CA PRO A 229 -11.21 4.50 -19.54
C PRO A 229 -10.22 5.54 -18.99
N SER A 230 -10.11 5.68 -17.68
CA SER A 230 -9.17 6.61 -17.02
C SER A 230 -7.72 6.11 -17.02
N GLY A 231 -7.47 4.91 -17.55
CA GLY A 231 -6.15 4.25 -17.51
C GLY A 231 -5.90 3.45 -16.23
N PRO A 232 -4.76 2.72 -16.16
CA PRO A 232 -4.42 1.90 -15.01
C PRO A 232 -4.16 2.77 -13.77
N PRO A 233 -4.91 2.57 -12.68
CA PRO A 233 -4.67 3.31 -11.44
C PRO A 233 -3.40 2.82 -10.74
N VAL A 234 -2.77 3.70 -9.97
CA VAL A 234 -1.61 3.38 -9.14
C VAL A 234 -2.01 3.51 -7.66
N HIS A 235 -2.77 2.51 -7.20
CA HIS A 235 -3.42 2.57 -5.90
C HIS A 235 -2.44 2.81 -4.75
N ASP A 236 -1.38 2.02 -4.66
CA ASP A 236 -0.45 1.97 -3.53
C ASP A 236 0.45 3.20 -3.43
N VAL A 237 0.75 3.79 -4.58
CA VAL A 237 1.51 5.06 -4.64
C VAL A 237 0.79 6.16 -3.86
N CYS A 238 -0.56 6.15 -3.80
CA CYS A 238 -1.33 7.12 -3.03
C CYS A 238 -0.98 7.10 -1.54
N ALA A 239 -0.79 5.91 -0.94
CA ALA A 239 -0.44 5.79 0.47
C ALA A 239 0.95 6.35 0.78
N VAL A 240 1.91 6.15 -0.12
CA VAL A 240 3.27 6.69 0.04
C VAL A 240 3.30 8.19 -0.30
N ALA A 241 2.54 8.63 -1.30
CA ALA A 241 2.42 10.04 -1.67
C ALA A 241 1.77 10.87 -0.55
N TRP A 242 0.82 10.32 0.22
CA TRP A 242 0.29 10.95 1.43
C TRP A 242 1.41 11.33 2.41
N VAL A 243 2.35 10.44 2.66
CA VAL A 243 3.47 10.70 3.57
C VAL A 243 4.38 11.82 3.05
N ALA A 244 4.52 11.93 1.74
CA ALA A 244 5.38 12.91 1.08
C ALA A 244 4.75 14.29 0.92
N ALA A 245 3.44 14.33 0.61
CA ALA A 245 2.70 15.54 0.24
C ALA A 245 1.22 15.42 0.68
N PRO A 246 0.93 15.47 1.99
CA PRO A 246 -0.42 15.30 2.51
C PRO A 246 -1.41 16.36 2.01
N GLU A 247 -0.93 17.53 1.59
CA GLU A 247 -1.73 18.62 1.03
C GLU A 247 -2.44 18.27 -0.28
N LEU A 248 -1.99 17.20 -0.97
CA LEU A 248 -2.65 16.71 -2.19
C LEU A 248 -3.98 15.99 -1.90
N PHE A 249 -4.26 15.65 -0.65
CA PHE A 249 -5.41 14.84 -0.28
C PHE A 249 -6.32 15.57 0.70
N GLY A 250 -7.62 15.51 0.45
CA GLY A 250 -8.63 15.99 1.40
C GLY A 250 -9.19 14.81 2.22
N LEU A 251 -8.88 14.80 3.53
CA LEU A 251 -9.30 13.76 4.45
C LEU A 251 -10.50 14.20 5.29
N VAL A 252 -11.41 13.26 5.52
CA VAL A 252 -12.59 13.44 6.38
C VAL A 252 -12.48 12.49 7.59
N PRO A 253 -12.61 12.99 8.83
CA PRO A 253 -12.71 12.14 10.00
C PRO A 253 -13.89 11.18 9.89
N ALA A 254 -13.69 9.93 10.27
CA ALA A 254 -14.72 8.92 10.16
C ALA A 254 -14.55 7.80 11.22
N ARG A 255 -15.62 7.06 11.42
CA ARG A 255 -15.57 5.76 12.08
C ARG A 255 -15.68 4.67 11.03
N VAL A 256 -14.67 3.80 10.99
CA VAL A 256 -14.62 2.68 10.06
C VAL A 256 -14.81 1.37 10.80
N HIS A 257 -15.74 0.56 10.30
CA HIS A 257 -15.93 -0.84 10.69
C HIS A 257 -15.70 -1.73 9.47
N VAL A 258 -15.26 -2.95 9.70
CA VAL A 258 -15.10 -3.95 8.64
C VAL A 258 -16.12 -5.05 8.85
N GLU A 259 -16.90 -5.33 7.81
CA GLU A 259 -17.86 -6.44 7.80
C GLU A 259 -17.12 -7.76 7.60
N THR A 260 -17.24 -8.68 8.55
CA THR A 260 -16.52 -9.95 8.56
C THR A 260 -17.40 -11.19 8.37
N ALA A 261 -18.73 -11.07 8.54
CA ALA A 261 -19.64 -12.21 8.60
C ALA A 261 -20.62 -12.31 7.41
N GLY A 262 -20.88 -11.21 6.72
CA GLY A 262 -21.88 -11.16 5.64
C GLY A 262 -21.42 -11.93 4.39
N GLN A 263 -22.32 -12.74 3.82
CA GLN A 263 -22.01 -13.51 2.60
C GLN A 263 -21.69 -12.62 1.38
N LEU A 264 -22.37 -11.47 1.27
CA LEU A 264 -22.23 -10.55 0.13
C LEU A 264 -21.38 -9.31 0.46
N THR A 265 -21.20 -9.02 1.75
CA THR A 265 -20.60 -7.78 2.25
C THR A 265 -19.29 -8.01 3.01
N SER A 266 -18.85 -9.24 3.13
CA SER A 266 -17.58 -9.56 3.78
C SER A 266 -16.42 -8.81 3.14
N GLY A 267 -15.63 -8.11 3.97
CA GLY A 267 -14.56 -7.22 3.55
C GLY A 267 -15.03 -5.80 3.21
N MET A 268 -16.33 -5.50 3.31
CA MET A 268 -16.82 -4.13 3.16
C MET A 268 -16.32 -3.26 4.30
N THR A 269 -15.79 -2.09 4.00
CA THR A 269 -15.59 -1.01 4.96
C THR A 269 -16.88 -0.21 5.11
N VAL A 270 -17.48 -0.30 6.28
CA VAL A 270 -18.65 0.50 6.66
C VAL A 270 -18.12 1.78 7.28
N ILE A 271 -18.20 2.88 6.53
CA ILE A 271 -17.62 4.17 6.90
C ILE A 271 -18.73 5.12 7.30
N ASP A 272 -18.67 5.58 8.55
CA ASP A 272 -19.56 6.59 9.10
C ASP A 272 -18.79 7.90 9.24
N PHE A 273 -19.11 8.88 8.39
CA PHE A 273 -18.49 10.19 8.37
C PHE A 273 -19.11 11.17 9.37
N GLU A 274 -20.37 10.94 9.73
CA GLU A 274 -21.10 11.71 10.71
C GLU A 274 -21.84 10.72 11.60
N GLY A 275 -21.64 10.82 12.90
CA GLY A 275 -22.44 10.02 13.84
C GLY A 275 -23.91 10.21 13.50
N PRO A 276 -24.75 9.16 13.60
CA PRO A 276 -26.15 9.27 13.22
C PRO A 276 -26.81 10.41 14.00
N ASP A 277 -27.64 11.20 13.30
CA ASP A 277 -28.50 12.28 13.85
C ASP A 277 -29.48 11.79 14.97
N LEU A 278 -29.29 10.57 15.43
CA LEU A 278 -30.06 9.90 16.48
C LEU A 278 -29.60 10.24 17.90
N GLY A 279 -28.70 11.22 18.08
CA GLY A 279 -28.25 11.68 19.41
C GLY A 279 -27.32 10.67 20.13
N VAL A 280 -26.86 9.64 19.44
CA VAL A 280 -25.82 8.76 19.96
C VAL A 280 -24.47 9.40 19.60
N GLN A 281 -23.81 10.00 20.58
CA GLN A 281 -22.43 10.42 20.43
C GLN A 281 -21.58 9.17 20.14
N VAL A 282 -21.09 9.07 18.91
CA VAL A 282 -20.07 8.10 18.56
C VAL A 282 -18.75 8.73 19.03
N ASP A 283 -18.26 8.30 20.20
CA ASP A 283 -16.98 8.75 20.72
C ASP A 283 -15.89 8.56 19.67
N GLY A 284 -15.23 9.63 19.27
CA GLY A 284 -14.07 9.80 18.41
C GLY A 284 -13.94 8.81 17.24
N GLY A 285 -13.75 9.31 16.02
CA GLY A 285 -13.45 8.46 14.85
C GLY A 285 -12.17 7.67 15.06
N ASN A 286 -12.06 6.49 14.42
CA ASN A 286 -10.85 5.67 14.39
C ASN A 286 -10.08 5.82 13.08
N ALA A 287 -10.53 6.70 12.17
CA ALA A 287 -9.92 6.89 10.87
C ALA A 287 -10.04 8.34 10.37
N ARG A 288 -9.16 8.68 9.43
CA ARG A 288 -9.27 9.81 8.52
C ARG A 288 -9.28 9.25 7.10
N VAL A 289 -10.38 9.42 6.39
CA VAL A 289 -10.60 8.80 5.07
C VAL A 289 -10.39 9.86 3.98
N ALA A 290 -9.53 9.56 3.01
CA ALA A 290 -9.30 10.43 1.87
C ALA A 290 -10.50 10.38 0.91
N MET A 291 -11.15 11.53 0.68
CA MET A 291 -12.32 11.68 -0.18
C MET A 291 -12.04 12.54 -1.41
N SER A 292 -10.93 13.26 -1.43
CA SER A 292 -10.48 14.03 -2.59
C SER A 292 -8.97 13.96 -2.77
N ILE A 293 -8.54 14.15 -4.01
CA ILE A 293 -7.13 14.17 -4.40
C ILE A 293 -6.93 15.22 -5.50
N ASP A 294 -5.83 15.98 -5.41
CA ASP A 294 -5.31 16.74 -6.53
C ASP A 294 -4.54 15.80 -7.47
N VAL A 295 -5.21 15.36 -8.52
CA VAL A 295 -4.67 14.36 -9.48
C VAL A 295 -3.49 14.92 -10.26
N ASP A 296 -3.53 16.18 -10.65
CA ASP A 296 -2.47 16.82 -11.42
C ASP A 296 -1.22 16.97 -10.54
N GLY A 297 -1.37 17.48 -9.31
CA GLY A 297 -0.30 17.57 -8.33
C GLY A 297 0.29 16.21 -7.97
N PHE A 298 -0.55 15.18 -7.83
CA PHE A 298 -0.12 13.80 -7.58
C PHE A 298 0.77 13.26 -8.70
N TRP A 299 0.37 13.43 -9.97
CA TRP A 299 1.16 12.96 -11.09
C TRP A 299 2.46 13.76 -11.30
N GLU A 300 2.43 15.07 -11.11
CA GLU A 300 3.66 15.88 -11.17
C GLU A 300 4.68 15.43 -10.09
N LEU A 301 4.23 15.22 -8.86
CA LEU A 301 5.04 14.67 -7.79
C LEU A 301 5.59 13.29 -8.15
N THR A 302 4.72 12.37 -8.56
CA THR A 302 5.06 10.96 -8.84
C THR A 302 6.06 10.84 -9.96
N LEU A 303 5.82 11.51 -11.08
CA LEU A 303 6.72 11.50 -12.23
C LEU A 303 8.08 12.17 -11.90
N GLY A 304 8.06 13.25 -11.12
CA GLY A 304 9.29 13.88 -10.64
C GLY A 304 10.13 12.97 -9.75
N VAL A 305 9.50 12.12 -8.94
CA VAL A 305 10.20 11.10 -8.14
C VAL A 305 10.78 10.00 -9.03
N TYR A 306 10.01 9.47 -9.98
CA TYR A 306 10.52 8.44 -10.89
C TYR A 306 11.66 8.94 -11.78
N GLN A 307 11.63 10.19 -12.22
CA GLN A 307 12.77 10.81 -12.93
C GLN A 307 14.05 10.81 -12.08
N ARG A 308 13.96 11.05 -10.77
CA ARG A 308 15.13 10.96 -9.87
C ARG A 308 15.67 9.53 -9.77
N VAL A 309 14.76 8.55 -9.65
CA VAL A 309 15.17 7.12 -9.64
C VAL A 309 15.86 6.77 -10.93
N ALA A 310 15.27 7.09 -12.08
CA ALA A 310 15.87 6.85 -13.40
C ALA A 310 17.26 7.47 -13.54
N ALA A 311 17.40 8.73 -13.17
CA ALA A 311 18.70 9.42 -13.19
C ALA A 311 19.73 8.85 -12.21
N ALA A 312 19.30 8.18 -11.14
CA ALA A 312 20.19 7.48 -10.21
C ALA A 312 20.66 6.14 -10.77
N MET A 313 19.81 5.43 -11.52
CA MET A 313 20.13 4.15 -12.16
C MET A 313 21.14 4.29 -13.31
N GLU A 314 21.25 5.46 -13.91
CA GLU A 314 22.21 5.73 -15.01
C GLU A 314 23.64 6.05 -14.52
N ARG A 315 23.86 6.21 -13.24
CA ARG A 315 25.16 6.54 -12.60
C ARG A 315 25.88 5.31 -12.10
#